data_0f9cea74e0cae1b1e16384d46a3b4ee1
#
_entry.id   0f9cea74e0cae1b1e16384d46a3b4ee1
#
_cell.length_a   1.000
_cell.length_b   1.000
_cell.length_c   1.000
_cell.angle_alpha   90.00
_cell.angle_beta   90.00
_cell.angle_gamma   90.00
#
_symmetry.space_group_name_H-M   'P 1'
#
loop_
_entity.id
_entity.type
_entity.pdbx_description
1 polymer ?
#
loop_
_entity_poly.entity_id
_entity_poly.type
_entity_poly.pdbx_seq_one_letter_code
_entity_poly.pdbx_strand_id
1 'polypeptide(L)'
;MIVSSGYTVVFIAHVSETKDGKIVPKGDKRSITPIMDNCDIIAYLKSNGIDENGDRIHSSAYFAETDEYFARSRFDYMVPYIEDFTCDNLRKAIQDAIEAQEEAEGFESVSFETQKKNNEIERVPFDKLKEDVVALGMNFCEAGHQERLQELIADCLGEGNSVQEATERQYESLEILLAKLEEQKQKLGVA
;
A
#
# COMPACT_ATOMS: atom_id res chain seq x y z
N MET A 1 -1.34 5.96 0.53
CA MET A 1 -0.37 5.00 1.17
C MET A 1 -0.06 3.91 0.15
N ILE A 2 1.22 3.56 -0.12
CA ILE A 2 1.60 2.66 -1.24
C ILE A 2 0.92 1.28 -1.13
N VAL A 3 0.80 0.72 0.07
CA VAL A 3 0.18 -0.60 0.30
C VAL A 3 -1.31 -0.61 -0.04
N SER A 4 -2.04 0.46 0.25
CA SER A 4 -3.47 0.56 -0.07
C SER A 4 -3.76 0.73 -1.57
N SER A 5 -2.73 0.96 -2.38
CA SER A 5 -2.84 1.04 -3.84
C SER A 5 -2.62 -0.31 -4.54
N GLY A 6 -2.60 -1.42 -3.80
CA GLY A 6 -2.48 -2.78 -4.35
C GLY A 6 -1.06 -3.19 -4.75
N TYR A 7 -0.04 -2.44 -4.33
CA TYR A 7 1.36 -2.81 -4.57
C TYR A 7 1.90 -3.74 -3.48
N THR A 8 2.66 -4.75 -3.89
CA THR A 8 3.53 -5.51 -3.00
C THR A 8 4.80 -4.68 -2.76
N VAL A 9 5.10 -4.41 -1.49
CA VAL A 9 6.28 -3.62 -1.10
C VAL A 9 7.30 -4.54 -0.46
N VAL A 10 8.52 -4.52 -0.99
CA VAL A 10 9.64 -5.30 -0.47
C VAL A 10 10.70 -4.36 0.08
N PHE A 11 11.05 -4.53 1.36
CA PHE A 11 12.14 -3.81 2.02
C PHE A 11 13.34 -4.74 2.16
N ILE A 12 14.51 -4.28 1.74
CA ILE A 12 15.77 -5.00 1.91
C ILE A 12 16.58 -4.25 2.95
N ALA A 13 16.94 -4.93 4.04
CA ALA A 13 17.76 -4.39 5.10
C ALA A 13 19.00 -5.25 5.34
N HIS A 14 20.12 -4.62 5.68
CA HIS A 14 21.25 -5.34 6.23
C HIS A 14 20.93 -5.87 7.62
N VAL A 15 21.70 -6.81 8.09
CA VAL A 15 21.59 -7.32 9.46
C VAL A 15 22.49 -6.53 10.41
N SER A 16 22.10 -6.49 11.67
CA SER A 16 22.92 -6.07 12.81
C SER A 16 22.77 -7.09 13.94
N GLU A 17 23.75 -7.15 14.79
CA GLU A 17 23.76 -8.02 15.96
C GLU A 17 23.38 -7.20 17.21
N THR A 18 22.49 -7.74 18.02
CA THR A 18 22.14 -7.18 19.32
C THR A 18 23.26 -7.47 20.35
N LYS A 19 23.17 -6.88 21.54
CA LYS A 19 24.15 -7.13 22.62
C LYS A 19 24.17 -8.60 23.06
N ASP A 20 23.06 -9.30 22.87
CA ASP A 20 22.88 -10.71 23.24
C ASP A 20 23.22 -11.66 22.08
N GLY A 21 23.80 -11.14 20.99
CA GLY A 21 24.23 -11.93 19.83
C GLY A 21 23.13 -12.24 18.81
N LYS A 22 21.90 -11.75 19.01
CA LYS A 22 20.79 -12.03 18.09
C LYS A 22 20.87 -11.15 16.84
N ILE A 23 20.70 -11.76 15.68
CA ILE A 23 20.65 -11.09 14.37
C ILE A 23 19.29 -10.44 14.17
N VAL A 24 19.28 -9.15 13.85
CA VAL A 24 18.05 -8.37 13.62
C VAL A 24 18.24 -7.47 12.38
N PRO A 25 17.15 -7.01 11.74
CA PRO A 25 17.26 -6.02 10.68
C PRO A 25 17.94 -4.74 11.17
N LYS A 26 18.93 -4.25 10.40
CA LYS A 26 19.69 -3.04 10.71
C LYS A 26 18.90 -1.81 10.27
N GLY A 27 18.68 -0.88 11.17
CA GLY A 27 18.06 0.41 10.87
C GLY A 27 17.94 1.28 12.10
N ASP A 28 17.65 2.56 11.89
CA ASP A 28 17.25 3.44 12.98
C ASP A 28 15.86 3.04 13.50
N LYS A 29 15.68 3.04 14.81
CA LYS A 29 14.42 2.62 15.45
C LYS A 29 13.18 3.33 14.91
N ARG A 30 13.31 4.61 14.55
CA ARG A 30 12.18 5.39 14.02
C ARG A 30 11.76 4.94 12.63
N SER A 31 12.68 4.38 11.85
CA SER A 31 12.43 3.92 10.48
C SER A 31 12.13 2.43 10.41
N ILE A 32 12.93 1.60 11.10
CA ILE A 32 12.84 0.14 10.98
C ILE A 32 11.65 -0.44 11.74
N THR A 33 11.33 0.09 12.93
CA THR A 33 10.22 -0.44 13.75
C THR A 33 8.87 -0.35 13.04
N PRO A 34 8.46 0.80 12.46
CA PRO A 34 7.19 0.87 11.72
C PRO A 34 7.15 -0.06 10.51
N ILE A 35 8.30 -0.31 9.85
CA ILE A 35 8.38 -1.26 8.73
C ILE A 35 8.16 -2.67 9.26
N MET A 36 8.88 -3.08 10.29
CA MET A 36 8.75 -4.41 10.89
C MET A 36 7.34 -4.66 11.42
N ASP A 37 6.71 -3.66 12.04
CA ASP A 37 5.36 -3.79 12.59
C ASP A 37 4.27 -3.96 11.51
N ASN A 38 4.50 -3.42 10.31
CA ASN A 38 3.53 -3.45 9.21
C ASN A 38 3.84 -4.48 8.12
N CYS A 39 5.00 -5.15 8.13
CA CYS A 39 5.28 -6.24 7.20
C CYS A 39 4.52 -7.51 7.58
N ASP A 40 3.95 -8.19 6.59
CA ASP A 40 3.31 -9.49 6.78
C ASP A 40 4.34 -10.60 6.94
N ILE A 41 5.48 -10.47 6.24
CA ILE A 41 6.58 -11.42 6.30
C ILE A 41 7.88 -10.66 6.56
N ILE A 42 8.68 -11.16 7.51
CA ILE A 42 10.06 -10.75 7.74
C ILE A 42 10.92 -12.00 7.63
N ALA A 43 11.72 -12.07 6.55
CA ALA A 43 12.57 -13.21 6.28
C ALA A 43 14.03 -12.89 6.63
N TYR A 44 14.68 -13.79 7.37
CA TYR A 44 16.13 -13.80 7.49
C TYR A 44 16.73 -14.60 6.34
N LEU A 45 17.56 -13.94 5.51
CA LEU A 45 18.23 -14.56 4.38
C LEU A 45 19.66 -14.95 4.74
N LYS A 46 20.00 -16.22 4.54
CA LYS A 46 21.33 -16.77 4.73
C LYS A 46 21.94 -17.14 3.39
N SER A 47 23.14 -16.62 3.13
CA SER A 47 23.88 -16.98 1.91
C SER A 47 24.37 -18.42 1.98
N ASN A 48 24.20 -19.17 0.92
CA ASN A 48 24.70 -20.54 0.76
C ASN A 48 26.06 -20.58 0.05
N GLY A 49 26.66 -19.39 -0.21
CA GLY A 49 27.98 -19.30 -0.82
C GLY A 49 27.99 -19.40 -2.34
N ILE A 50 29.02 -20.03 -2.85
CA ILE A 50 29.26 -20.30 -4.28
C ILE A 50 29.44 -21.78 -4.50
N ASP A 51 29.07 -22.27 -5.67
CA ASP A 51 29.25 -23.65 -6.10
C ASP A 51 30.68 -23.94 -6.62
N GLU A 52 30.91 -25.17 -7.06
CA GLU A 52 32.19 -25.61 -7.59
C GLU A 52 32.60 -24.90 -8.91
N ASN A 53 31.61 -24.31 -9.61
CA ASN A 53 31.81 -23.58 -10.87
C ASN A 53 32.06 -22.09 -10.65
N GLY A 54 31.91 -21.61 -9.40
CA GLY A 54 32.03 -20.20 -9.03
C GLY A 54 30.71 -19.41 -9.12
N ASP A 55 29.59 -20.10 -9.37
CA ASP A 55 28.27 -19.49 -9.42
C ASP A 55 27.68 -19.34 -8.01
N ARG A 56 26.90 -18.26 -7.80
CA ARG A 56 26.23 -18.05 -6.51
C ARG A 56 25.10 -19.03 -6.31
N ILE A 57 25.12 -19.76 -5.22
CA ILE A 57 23.99 -20.57 -4.76
C ILE A 57 22.93 -19.65 -4.21
N HIS A 58 21.64 -19.89 -4.53
CA HIS A 58 20.55 -19.11 -3.97
C HIS A 58 20.58 -19.15 -2.43
N SER A 59 20.25 -18.04 -1.81
CA SER A 59 20.16 -17.96 -0.36
C SER A 59 19.02 -18.83 0.15
N SER A 60 19.14 -19.28 1.39
CA SER A 60 18.02 -19.86 2.14
C SER A 60 17.27 -18.75 2.87
N ALA A 61 15.96 -18.92 3.06
CA ALA A 61 15.11 -17.99 3.80
C ALA A 61 14.46 -18.64 5.02
N TYR A 62 14.48 -17.96 6.14
CA TYR A 62 13.88 -18.38 7.41
C TYR A 62 12.76 -17.41 7.77
N PHE A 63 11.58 -17.93 8.11
CA PHE A 63 10.34 -17.17 8.39
C PHE A 63 9.86 -17.33 9.85
N ALA A 64 10.49 -18.18 10.62
CA ALA A 64 10.22 -18.36 12.04
C ALA A 64 11.37 -17.80 12.88
N GLU A 65 11.04 -17.06 13.92
CA GLU A 65 12.01 -16.51 14.88
C GLU A 65 12.70 -17.59 15.70
N THR A 66 13.99 -17.38 15.97
CA THR A 66 14.77 -18.21 16.89
C THR A 66 15.56 -17.32 17.87
N ASP A 67 16.31 -17.94 18.77
CA ASP A 67 17.22 -17.20 19.65
C ASP A 67 18.37 -16.53 18.88
N GLU A 68 18.71 -17.07 17.69
CA GLU A 68 19.84 -16.58 16.88
C GLU A 68 19.44 -15.42 15.96
N TYR A 69 18.22 -15.41 15.43
CA TYR A 69 17.78 -14.37 14.47
C TYR A 69 16.30 -14.03 14.62
N PHE A 70 15.97 -12.82 14.20
CA PHE A 70 14.60 -12.34 14.10
C PHE A 70 14.05 -12.64 12.72
N ALA A 71 12.93 -13.35 12.68
CA ALA A 71 12.09 -13.58 11.50
C ALA A 71 10.63 -13.69 11.92
N ARG A 72 9.68 -13.45 11.02
CA ARG A 72 8.26 -13.54 11.36
C ARG A 72 7.43 -13.74 10.11
N SER A 73 6.36 -14.52 10.21
CA SER A 73 5.25 -14.54 9.28
C SER A 73 3.94 -14.25 10.01
N ARG A 74 3.01 -13.56 9.36
CA ARG A 74 1.61 -13.42 9.82
C ARG A 74 0.72 -14.54 9.31
N PHE A 75 1.24 -15.35 8.38
CA PHE A 75 0.54 -16.55 7.90
C PHE A 75 0.83 -17.71 8.85
N ASP A 76 -0.19 -18.18 9.54
CA ASP A 76 -0.03 -19.22 10.58
C ASP A 76 0.49 -20.54 10.03
N TYR A 77 0.18 -20.83 8.76
CA TYR A 77 0.60 -22.08 8.09
C TYR A 77 1.83 -21.90 7.20
N MET A 78 2.53 -20.77 7.31
CA MET A 78 3.75 -20.52 6.51
C MET A 78 4.85 -21.50 6.91
N VAL A 79 5.49 -22.12 5.91
CA VAL A 79 6.67 -22.95 6.14
C VAL A 79 7.77 -22.13 6.85
N PRO A 80 8.45 -22.70 7.87
CA PRO A 80 9.46 -21.97 8.63
C PRO A 80 10.75 -21.70 7.84
N TYR A 81 10.96 -22.42 6.74
CA TYR A 81 12.22 -22.42 5.98
C TYR A 81 11.99 -22.73 4.50
N ILE A 82 12.71 -22.00 3.63
CA ILE A 82 12.86 -22.29 2.20
C ILE A 82 14.36 -22.37 1.90
N GLU A 83 14.82 -23.53 1.42
CA GLU A 83 16.24 -23.78 1.12
C GLU A 83 16.69 -22.97 -0.10
N ASP A 84 15.94 -23.06 -1.17
CA ASP A 84 16.19 -22.35 -2.44
C ASP A 84 15.23 -21.15 -2.53
N PHE A 85 15.68 -20.00 -2.01
CA PHE A 85 14.85 -18.80 -1.95
C PHE A 85 14.79 -18.09 -3.29
N THR A 86 13.74 -18.40 -4.04
CA THR A 86 13.37 -17.72 -5.29
C THR A 86 12.01 -17.04 -5.15
N CYS A 87 11.69 -16.16 -6.09
CA CYS A 87 10.38 -15.51 -6.12
C CYS A 87 9.25 -16.53 -6.26
N ASP A 88 9.46 -17.57 -7.06
CA ASP A 88 8.45 -18.61 -7.31
C ASP A 88 8.24 -19.49 -6.08
N ASN A 89 9.34 -19.88 -5.40
CA ASN A 89 9.25 -20.66 -4.17
C ASN A 89 8.59 -19.87 -3.03
N LEU A 90 8.88 -18.56 -2.91
CA LEU A 90 8.19 -17.71 -1.94
C LEU A 90 6.68 -17.58 -2.26
N ARG A 91 6.35 -17.35 -3.53
CA ARG A 91 4.95 -17.25 -3.95
C ARG A 91 4.19 -18.54 -3.68
N LYS A 92 4.80 -19.68 -4.01
CA LYS A 92 4.21 -20.98 -3.72
C LYS A 92 4.01 -21.19 -2.22
N ALA A 93 5.01 -20.89 -1.39
CA ALA A 93 4.90 -21.05 0.06
C ALA A 93 3.78 -20.19 0.67
N ILE A 94 3.57 -18.96 0.17
CA ILE A 94 2.47 -18.09 0.59
C ILE A 94 1.13 -18.70 0.15
N GLN A 95 1.04 -19.20 -1.09
CA GLN A 95 -0.19 -19.81 -1.58
C GLN A 95 -0.54 -21.07 -0.80
N ASP A 96 0.43 -21.97 -0.59
CA ASP A 96 0.24 -23.19 0.21
C ASP A 96 -0.21 -22.86 1.65
N ALA A 97 0.31 -21.77 2.26
CA ALA A 97 -0.09 -21.31 3.58
C ALA A 97 -1.54 -20.81 3.61
N ILE A 98 -1.96 -20.07 2.58
CA ILE A 98 -3.33 -19.58 2.44
C ILE A 98 -4.31 -20.76 2.27
N GLU A 99 -3.99 -21.70 1.36
CA GLU A 99 -4.81 -22.90 1.12
C GLU A 99 -4.95 -23.75 2.39
N ALA A 100 -3.86 -23.94 3.13
CA ALA A 100 -3.88 -24.67 4.39
C ALA A 100 -4.75 -23.97 5.46
N GLN A 101 -4.74 -22.64 5.49
CA GLN A 101 -5.59 -21.87 6.40
C GLN A 101 -7.06 -21.96 6.00
N GLU A 102 -7.39 -21.88 4.70
CA GLU A 102 -8.74 -22.07 4.19
C GLU A 102 -9.32 -23.43 4.58
N GLU A 103 -8.52 -24.50 4.39
CA GLU A 103 -8.92 -25.86 4.78
C GLU A 103 -9.15 -26.01 6.29
N ALA A 104 -8.28 -25.39 7.09
CA ALA A 104 -8.35 -25.51 8.56
C ALA A 104 -9.49 -24.68 9.17
N GLU A 105 -9.77 -23.49 8.65
CA GLU A 105 -10.69 -22.53 9.23
C GLU A 105 -12.05 -22.47 8.49
N GLY A 106 -12.14 -23.11 7.31
CA GLY A 106 -13.39 -23.26 6.57
C GLY A 106 -13.92 -21.99 5.92
N PHE A 107 -13.03 -21.06 5.59
CA PHE A 107 -13.37 -19.88 4.80
C PHE A 107 -12.59 -19.87 3.47
N GLU A 108 -13.11 -19.17 2.47
CA GLU A 108 -12.42 -18.93 1.22
C GLU A 108 -11.73 -17.57 1.26
N SER A 109 -10.43 -17.54 0.98
CA SER A 109 -9.72 -16.28 0.81
C SER A 109 -10.15 -15.60 -0.48
N VAL A 110 -10.27 -14.30 -0.44
CA VAL A 110 -10.60 -13.51 -1.62
C VAL A 110 -9.31 -13.33 -2.44
N SER A 111 -9.31 -13.80 -3.69
CA SER A 111 -8.14 -13.66 -4.57
C SER A 111 -7.72 -12.19 -4.69
N PHE A 112 -6.42 -11.95 -4.89
CA PHE A 112 -5.87 -10.60 -5.10
C PHE A 112 -6.60 -9.83 -6.22
N GLU A 113 -6.99 -10.52 -7.30
CA GLU A 113 -7.74 -9.90 -8.39
C GLU A 113 -9.16 -9.50 -7.95
N THR A 114 -9.80 -10.30 -7.12
CA THR A 114 -11.12 -9.98 -6.56
C THR A 114 -11.02 -8.86 -5.52
N GLN A 115 -9.99 -8.89 -4.65
CA GLN A 115 -9.71 -7.78 -3.74
C GLN A 115 -9.38 -6.49 -4.49
N LYS A 116 -8.61 -6.59 -5.58
CA LYS A 116 -8.31 -5.44 -6.43
C LYS A 116 -9.57 -4.88 -7.07
N LYS A 117 -10.45 -5.73 -7.59
CA LYS A 117 -11.76 -5.30 -8.12
C LYS A 117 -12.67 -4.71 -7.04
N ASN A 118 -12.68 -5.29 -5.84
CA ASN A 118 -13.47 -4.78 -4.72
C ASN A 118 -12.89 -3.46 -4.15
N ASN A 119 -11.57 -3.27 -4.28
CA ASN A 119 -10.86 -2.06 -3.88
C ASN A 119 -10.62 -1.09 -5.03
N GLU A 120 -10.82 -1.51 -6.28
CA GLU A 120 -11.06 -0.57 -7.37
C GLU A 120 -12.41 0.10 -7.06
N ILE A 121 -12.36 1.12 -6.21
CA ILE A 121 -13.32 2.20 -6.25
C ILE A 121 -13.39 2.54 -7.73
N GLU A 122 -14.57 2.35 -8.37
CA GLU A 122 -14.78 2.81 -9.75
C GLU A 122 -14.42 4.30 -9.76
N ARG A 123 -13.17 4.58 -10.13
CA ARG A 123 -12.73 5.97 -10.25
C ARG A 123 -13.59 6.58 -11.32
N VAL A 124 -14.32 7.58 -10.94
CA VAL A 124 -15.08 8.38 -11.90
C VAL A 124 -14.12 8.82 -13.01
N PRO A 125 -14.43 8.64 -14.31
CA PRO A 125 -13.57 9.10 -15.37
C PRO A 125 -13.18 10.58 -15.14
N PHE A 126 -11.92 10.94 -15.40
CA PHE A 126 -11.39 12.29 -15.12
C PHE A 126 -12.27 13.39 -15.69
N ASP A 127 -12.72 13.23 -16.93
CA ASP A 127 -13.59 14.21 -17.60
C ASP A 127 -14.92 14.38 -16.86
N LYS A 128 -15.51 13.27 -16.40
CA LYS A 128 -16.76 13.30 -15.62
C LYS A 128 -16.55 13.95 -14.26
N LEU A 129 -15.46 13.62 -13.55
CA LEU A 129 -15.11 14.27 -12.29
C LEU A 129 -14.98 15.79 -12.47
N LYS A 130 -14.33 16.22 -13.54
CA LYS A 130 -14.17 17.63 -13.89
C LYS A 130 -15.51 18.31 -14.19
N GLU A 131 -16.39 17.64 -14.94
CA GLU A 131 -17.75 18.10 -15.20
C GLU A 131 -18.56 18.26 -13.92
N ASP A 132 -18.50 17.27 -13.01
CA ASP A 132 -19.21 17.30 -11.74
C ASP A 132 -18.75 18.46 -10.85
N VAL A 133 -17.42 18.70 -10.77
CA VAL A 133 -16.85 19.84 -10.03
C VAL A 133 -17.30 21.16 -10.64
N VAL A 134 -17.29 21.30 -11.96
CA VAL A 134 -17.74 22.53 -12.66
C VAL A 134 -19.24 22.77 -12.43
N ALA A 135 -20.06 21.73 -12.58
CA ALA A 135 -21.50 21.84 -12.37
C ALA A 135 -21.84 22.27 -10.93
N LEU A 136 -21.18 21.68 -9.95
CA LEU A 136 -21.36 22.06 -8.55
C LEU A 136 -20.84 23.47 -8.27
N GLY A 137 -19.71 23.87 -8.87
CA GLY A 137 -19.18 25.23 -8.79
C GLY A 137 -20.12 26.28 -9.37
N MET A 138 -20.84 25.96 -10.45
CA MET A 138 -21.87 26.85 -11.01
C MET A 138 -23.00 27.10 -10.01
N ASN A 139 -23.45 26.07 -9.28
CA ASN A 139 -24.49 26.22 -8.27
C ASN A 139 -24.03 27.20 -7.15
N PHE A 140 -22.75 27.16 -6.77
CA PHE A 140 -22.19 28.13 -5.81
C PHE A 140 -22.18 29.54 -6.35
N CYS A 141 -21.88 29.73 -7.64
CA CYS A 141 -21.93 31.04 -8.28
C CYS A 141 -23.36 31.59 -8.32
N GLU A 142 -24.33 30.78 -8.71
CA GLU A 142 -25.76 31.16 -8.77
C GLU A 142 -26.32 31.50 -7.38
N ALA A 143 -25.84 30.78 -6.34
CA ALA A 143 -26.22 31.07 -4.97
C ALA A 143 -25.48 32.28 -4.34
N GLY A 144 -24.57 32.93 -5.07
CA GLY A 144 -23.82 34.10 -4.61
C GLY A 144 -22.60 33.79 -3.73
N HIS A 145 -22.13 32.54 -3.73
CA HIS A 145 -20.99 32.09 -2.92
C HIS A 145 -19.67 31.99 -3.72
N GLN A 146 -19.44 32.91 -4.65
CA GLN A 146 -18.28 32.92 -5.55
C GLN A 146 -16.94 33.02 -4.82
N GLU A 147 -16.85 33.87 -3.77
CA GLU A 147 -15.62 34.02 -2.99
C GLU A 147 -15.25 32.70 -2.31
N ARG A 148 -16.23 32.00 -1.73
CA ARG A 148 -16.01 30.71 -1.09
C ARG A 148 -15.57 29.62 -2.06
N LEU A 149 -16.16 29.61 -3.27
CA LEU A 149 -15.73 28.72 -4.36
C LEU A 149 -14.26 28.97 -4.74
N GLN A 150 -13.85 30.23 -4.90
CA GLN A 150 -12.47 30.58 -5.24
C GLN A 150 -11.48 30.14 -4.15
N GLU A 151 -11.81 30.34 -2.87
CA GLU A 151 -11.01 29.85 -1.76
C GLU A 151 -10.81 28.33 -1.81
N LEU A 152 -11.87 27.55 -2.05
CA LEU A 152 -11.80 26.09 -2.13
C LEU A 152 -10.97 25.61 -3.35
N ILE A 153 -11.09 26.29 -4.47
CA ILE A 153 -10.28 26.00 -5.67
C ILE A 153 -8.80 26.30 -5.38
N ALA A 154 -8.50 27.44 -4.78
CA ALA A 154 -7.14 27.81 -4.41
C ALA A 154 -6.52 26.82 -3.41
N ASP A 155 -7.28 26.39 -2.41
CA ASP A 155 -6.86 25.42 -1.42
C ASP A 155 -6.50 24.04 -2.03
N CYS A 156 -7.26 23.61 -3.06
CA CYS A 156 -7.10 22.26 -3.62
C CYS A 156 -6.18 22.22 -4.84
N LEU A 157 -6.25 23.22 -5.70
CA LEU A 157 -5.51 23.28 -6.97
C LEU A 157 -4.34 24.27 -6.95
N GLY A 158 -4.26 25.13 -5.93
CA GLY A 158 -3.29 26.21 -5.82
C GLY A 158 -3.81 27.55 -6.37
N GLU A 159 -3.25 28.66 -5.86
CA GLU A 159 -3.62 30.01 -6.31
C GLU A 159 -3.43 30.20 -7.81
N GLY A 160 -4.41 30.80 -8.46
CA GLY A 160 -4.39 31.14 -9.88
C GLY A 160 -4.70 29.96 -10.83
N ASN A 161 -4.92 28.77 -10.32
CA ASN A 161 -5.32 27.62 -11.13
C ASN A 161 -6.85 27.55 -11.25
N SER A 162 -7.31 26.99 -12.37
CA SER A 162 -8.73 26.77 -12.63
C SER A 162 -9.05 25.27 -12.81
N VAL A 163 -10.29 24.89 -12.50
CA VAL A 163 -10.76 23.52 -12.73
C VAL A 163 -10.68 23.14 -14.21
N GLN A 164 -10.88 24.11 -15.11
CA GLN A 164 -10.84 23.86 -16.55
C GLN A 164 -9.45 23.50 -17.07
N GLU A 165 -8.39 24.02 -16.45
CA GLU A 165 -6.99 23.75 -16.80
C GLU A 165 -6.41 22.54 -16.06
N ALA A 166 -7.17 21.93 -15.13
CA ALA A 166 -6.74 20.76 -14.40
C ALA A 166 -6.45 19.59 -15.34
N THR A 167 -5.40 18.85 -15.03
CA THR A 167 -4.92 17.67 -15.75
C THR A 167 -5.12 16.41 -14.92
N GLU A 168 -4.99 15.22 -15.51
CA GLU A 168 -5.10 13.94 -14.81
C GLU A 168 -4.15 13.80 -13.59
N ARG A 169 -3.05 14.55 -13.56
CA ARG A 169 -2.14 14.58 -12.40
C ARG A 169 -2.77 15.22 -11.17
N GLN A 170 -3.83 15.98 -11.35
CA GLN A 170 -4.58 16.67 -10.29
C GLN A 170 -5.89 15.94 -9.95
N TYR A 171 -6.02 14.67 -10.37
CA TYR A 171 -7.22 13.88 -10.15
C TYR A 171 -7.63 13.87 -8.67
N GLU A 172 -6.70 13.53 -7.77
CA GLU A 172 -6.96 13.49 -6.32
C GLU A 172 -7.34 14.88 -5.75
N SER A 173 -6.75 15.94 -6.29
CA SER A 173 -7.10 17.32 -5.90
C SER A 173 -8.53 17.68 -6.31
N LEU A 174 -8.99 17.19 -7.45
CA LEU A 174 -10.38 17.38 -7.90
C LEU A 174 -11.37 16.56 -7.09
N GLU A 175 -11.02 15.33 -6.68
CA GLU A 175 -11.85 14.53 -5.77
C GLU A 175 -12.02 15.23 -4.42
N ILE A 176 -10.93 15.74 -3.86
CA ILE A 176 -10.97 16.51 -2.60
C ILE A 176 -11.80 17.79 -2.76
N LEU A 177 -11.67 18.49 -3.88
CA LEU A 177 -12.45 19.68 -4.17
C LEU A 177 -13.94 19.38 -4.27
N LEU A 178 -14.31 18.30 -5.00
CA LEU A 178 -15.70 17.86 -5.11
C LEU A 178 -16.30 17.55 -3.74
N ALA A 179 -15.60 16.77 -2.92
CA ALA A 179 -16.05 16.43 -1.57
C ALA A 179 -16.22 17.67 -0.67
N LYS A 180 -15.29 18.63 -0.74
CA LYS A 180 -15.40 19.89 0.00
C LYS A 180 -16.58 20.74 -0.47
N LEU A 181 -16.83 20.79 -1.79
CA LEU A 181 -17.98 21.51 -2.33
C LEU A 181 -19.30 20.86 -1.90
N GLU A 182 -19.41 19.56 -1.91
CA GLU A 182 -20.60 18.83 -1.43
C GLU A 182 -20.85 19.10 0.06
N GLU A 183 -19.81 19.06 0.87
CA GLU A 183 -19.93 19.40 2.31
C GLU A 183 -20.41 20.84 2.52
N GLN A 184 -19.86 21.79 1.76
CA GLN A 184 -20.25 23.21 1.86
C GLN A 184 -21.65 23.45 1.29
N LYS A 185 -22.04 22.74 0.23
CA LYS A 185 -23.41 22.75 -0.31
C LYS A 185 -24.43 22.45 0.78
N GLN A 186 -24.20 21.38 1.56
CA GLN A 186 -25.06 21.01 2.68
C GLN A 186 -25.11 22.09 3.77
N LYS A 187 -23.97 22.74 4.09
CA LYS A 187 -23.88 23.77 5.13
C LYS A 187 -24.53 25.10 4.74
N LEU A 188 -24.42 25.46 3.47
CA LEU A 188 -24.90 26.75 2.94
C LEU A 188 -26.33 26.69 2.36
N GLY A 189 -26.88 25.46 2.23
CA GLY A 189 -28.21 25.27 1.64
C GLY A 189 -28.27 25.58 0.14
N VAL A 190 -27.14 25.45 -0.56
CA VAL A 190 -27.06 25.59 -2.02
C VAL A 190 -27.83 24.45 -2.67
N ALA A 191 -28.69 24.76 -3.64
CA ALA A 191 -29.55 23.79 -4.31
C ALA A 191 -28.79 22.86 -5.29
#